data_e2ed4a0da87920f3af4aa1d482cee34d
#
_entry.id   e2ed4a0da87920f3af4aa1d482cee34d
#
_cell.length_a   1.000
_cell.length_b   1.000
_cell.length_c   1.000
_cell.angle_alpha   90.00
_cell.angle_beta   90.00
_cell.angle_gamma   90.00
#
_symmetry.space_group_name_H-M   'P 1'
#
loop_
_entity.id
_entity.type
_entity.pdbx_description
1 polymer ?
#
loop_
_entity_poly.entity_id
_entity_poly.type
_entity_poly.pdbx_seq_one_letter_code
_entity_poly.pdbx_strand_id
1 'polypeptide(L)'
;MENRRAFIKKMGWATGSLSLLGTTSLLGWQNPVLWRKPTRVKGKVASNKKGLPKVAVSDGETVILTDKNGNFDFWSSSQQPFVFVSLPAGYQIDQLANGSASFFKPLDLKSPSNEILFQLKPVQQRDDKHSLLILADPQIQNEYEVEQLLSISTPDFIQTIKELNDPNTFGVGCGDLVYDQLQLFDDYNQSIKATNIPFFQVVGNHDMDYLDSRTDQVSTRTFNNHFGPSYYSFNRGEIHYIVLDDVFFTGVKREYIGYITENQLAWLEEDLSYIEAGRTVILCAHIPIFHVKNKAHLYELLSPFKTHILSGHTHRINHYFEENCHEHVLGAVCGAWWSGPICVDGTPNGYGVYQVNGSDLSWYYKSVGKDKSHQFRFYERGIHPEFPNSCSLNIWNWDSKWSVCWYENGERKSHVRRVNATDPLSTKLHMGNKLPERRPWAEPAVTDHMFFFEPSDVSNITIEVTDSFGNTFVETVSPNK
;
A
#
# COMPACT_ATOMS: atom_id res chain seq x y z
N MET A 1 3.70 13.92 -35.34
CA MET A 1 3.55 12.74 -34.49
C MET A 1 2.08 12.36 -34.51
N GLU A 2 1.73 11.22 -35.07
CA GLU A 2 0.34 10.77 -35.10
C GLU A 2 -0.10 10.38 -33.68
N ASN A 3 -1.26 10.88 -33.29
CA ASN A 3 -1.83 10.69 -31.97
C ASN A 3 -2.11 9.19 -31.72
N ARG A 4 -1.57 8.60 -30.63
CA ARG A 4 -1.71 7.18 -30.25
C ARG A 4 -3.16 6.68 -30.26
N ARG A 5 -4.14 7.54 -29.97
CA ARG A 5 -5.58 7.24 -30.11
C ARG A 5 -5.98 6.84 -31.53
N ALA A 6 -5.31 7.39 -32.55
CA ALA A 6 -5.55 7.04 -33.96
C ALA A 6 -4.94 5.67 -34.31
N PHE A 7 -3.83 5.31 -33.68
CA PHE A 7 -3.17 4.03 -33.87
C PHE A 7 -3.98 2.86 -33.29
N ILE A 8 -4.48 2.99 -32.06
CA ILE A 8 -5.30 1.94 -31.42
C ILE A 8 -6.63 1.76 -32.15
N LYS A 9 -7.27 2.85 -32.62
CA LYS A 9 -8.46 2.75 -33.47
C LYS A 9 -8.20 2.07 -34.84
N LYS A 10 -7.01 2.27 -35.41
CA LYS A 10 -6.61 1.61 -36.67
C LYS A 10 -6.34 0.11 -36.51
N MET A 11 -5.80 -0.33 -35.35
CA MET A 11 -5.61 -1.75 -35.06
C MET A 11 -6.92 -2.52 -34.87
N GLY A 12 -7.94 -1.89 -34.26
CA GLY A 12 -9.27 -2.51 -34.08
C GLY A 12 -10.06 -2.74 -35.40
N TRP A 13 -9.64 -2.16 -36.53
CA TRP A 13 -10.30 -2.28 -37.83
C TRP A 13 -9.58 -3.20 -38.82
N ALA A 14 -8.36 -3.68 -38.48
CA ALA A 14 -7.55 -4.49 -39.38
C ALA A 14 -7.75 -6.02 -39.21
N THR A 15 -8.61 -6.48 -38.32
CA THR A 15 -8.90 -7.90 -38.09
C THR A 15 -10.17 -8.42 -38.74
N GLY A 16 -10.77 -7.66 -39.65
CA GLY A 16 -11.98 -8.04 -40.36
C GLY A 16 -11.73 -8.27 -41.83
N SER A 17 -10.92 -9.26 -42.26
CA SER A 17 -11.05 -9.95 -43.57
C SER A 17 -9.79 -10.79 -43.85
N LEU A 18 -9.83 -12.07 -43.52
CA LEU A 18 -9.18 -13.18 -44.28
C LEU A 18 -9.83 -14.48 -43.80
N SER A 19 -10.87 -14.88 -44.47
CA SER A 19 -11.40 -16.24 -44.44
C SER A 19 -10.92 -16.97 -45.69
N LEU A 20 -10.54 -18.24 -45.46
CA LEU A 20 -10.52 -19.39 -46.35
C LEU A 20 -9.15 -20.05 -46.58
N LEU A 21 -9.16 -21.28 -46.11
CA LEU A 21 -8.47 -22.50 -46.49
C LEU A 21 -7.42 -23.02 -45.48
N GLY A 22 -7.78 -24.14 -44.86
CA GLY A 22 -6.84 -25.03 -44.19
C GLY A 22 -7.43 -25.71 -42.95
N THR A 23 -8.13 -26.84 -43.15
CA THR A 23 -8.57 -27.77 -42.11
C THR A 23 -7.37 -28.43 -41.44
N THR A 24 -7.05 -28.03 -40.23
CA THR A 24 -6.43 -28.86 -39.19
C THR A 24 -7.02 -28.49 -37.86
N SER A 25 -7.63 -29.47 -37.21
CA SER A 25 -8.27 -29.39 -35.91
C SER A 25 -7.26 -29.07 -34.81
N LEU A 26 -7.11 -27.81 -34.51
CA LEU A 26 -6.61 -27.33 -33.21
C LEU A 26 -7.85 -26.92 -32.44
N LEU A 27 -8.33 -27.80 -31.54
CA LEU A 27 -9.22 -27.45 -30.45
C LEU A 27 -8.44 -26.53 -29.51
N GLY A 28 -8.20 -25.31 -29.94
CA GLY A 28 -7.75 -24.21 -29.13
C GLY A 28 -8.92 -23.79 -28.25
N TRP A 29 -8.73 -23.79 -26.97
CA TRP A 29 -9.63 -23.27 -25.97
C TRP A 29 -9.90 -21.79 -26.26
N GLN A 30 -10.96 -21.51 -27.01
CA GLN A 30 -11.53 -20.17 -27.02
C GLN A 30 -12.38 -20.06 -25.79
N ASN A 31 -11.82 -19.48 -24.71
CA ASN A 31 -12.66 -18.85 -23.72
C ASN A 31 -13.43 -17.74 -24.46
N PRO A 32 -14.76 -17.83 -24.57
CA PRO A 32 -15.51 -16.72 -25.10
C PRO A 32 -15.27 -15.56 -24.13
N VAL A 33 -14.56 -14.53 -24.58
CA VAL A 33 -14.70 -13.20 -23.96
C VAL A 33 -16.19 -12.91 -24.13
N LEU A 34 -16.95 -13.11 -23.06
CA LEU A 34 -18.37 -12.81 -23.05
C LEU A 34 -18.48 -11.28 -23.17
N TRP A 35 -18.60 -10.78 -24.39
CA TRP A 35 -18.89 -9.39 -24.67
C TRP A 35 -20.21 -9.03 -23.97
N ARG A 36 -20.08 -8.49 -22.77
CA ARG A 36 -21.24 -7.99 -22.05
C ARG A 36 -21.83 -6.80 -22.82
N LYS A 37 -23.15 -6.77 -22.92
CA LYS A 37 -23.80 -5.55 -23.43
C LYS A 37 -23.52 -4.41 -22.44
N PRO A 38 -23.08 -3.24 -22.92
CA PRO A 38 -22.91 -2.08 -22.06
C PRO A 38 -24.20 -1.79 -21.28
N THR A 39 -24.07 -1.44 -20.02
CA THR A 39 -25.17 -0.94 -19.19
C THR A 39 -25.04 0.58 -19.05
N ARG A 40 -26.14 1.29 -19.05
CA ARG A 40 -26.13 2.73 -18.79
C ARG A 40 -26.00 2.97 -17.30
N VAL A 41 -25.03 3.76 -16.90
CA VAL A 41 -24.82 4.18 -15.50
C VAL A 41 -25.10 5.67 -15.43
N LYS A 42 -26.16 6.04 -14.72
CA LYS A 42 -26.55 7.44 -14.52
C LYS A 42 -26.82 7.70 -13.06
N GLY A 43 -26.66 8.94 -12.65
CA GLY A 43 -26.90 9.25 -11.26
C GLY A 43 -26.47 10.64 -10.87
N LYS A 44 -26.26 10.81 -9.56
CA LYS A 44 -25.95 12.10 -8.98
C LYS A 44 -24.97 11.96 -7.82
N VAL A 45 -24.02 12.89 -7.76
CA VAL A 45 -23.23 13.16 -6.56
C VAL A 45 -23.78 14.43 -5.90
N ALA A 46 -24.13 14.35 -4.63
CA ALA A 46 -24.81 15.46 -3.94
C ALA A 46 -24.36 15.57 -2.47
N SER A 47 -24.48 16.77 -1.93
CA SER A 47 -24.34 17.06 -0.50
C SER A 47 -25.43 18.05 -0.08
N ASN A 48 -26.09 17.77 1.07
CA ASN A 48 -27.16 18.64 1.59
C ASN A 48 -28.24 18.97 0.53
N LYS A 49 -28.64 17.96 -0.27
CA LYS A 49 -29.60 18.09 -1.39
C LYS A 49 -29.10 18.88 -2.61
N LYS A 50 -27.90 19.46 -2.56
CA LYS A 50 -27.26 20.19 -3.66
C LYS A 50 -26.32 19.26 -4.43
N GLY A 51 -26.43 19.26 -5.76
CA GLY A 51 -25.49 18.52 -6.61
C GLY A 51 -24.08 19.09 -6.54
N LEU A 52 -23.08 18.22 -6.60
CA LEU A 52 -21.67 18.57 -6.59
C LEU A 52 -21.09 18.49 -8.00
N PRO A 53 -20.68 19.60 -8.60
CA PRO A 53 -20.09 19.61 -9.94
C PRO A 53 -18.62 19.19 -9.90
N LYS A 54 -18.11 18.70 -11.06
CA LYS A 54 -16.71 18.35 -11.27
C LYS A 54 -16.17 17.30 -10.30
N VAL A 55 -17.02 16.40 -9.85
CA VAL A 55 -16.61 15.22 -9.08
C VAL A 55 -16.39 14.08 -10.05
N ALA A 56 -15.22 13.43 -10.01
CA ALA A 56 -14.93 12.28 -10.84
C ALA A 56 -15.74 11.05 -10.38
N VAL A 57 -16.36 10.37 -11.33
CA VAL A 57 -17.08 9.10 -11.16
C VAL A 57 -16.56 8.12 -12.19
N SER A 58 -16.34 6.90 -11.76
CA SER A 58 -15.71 5.86 -12.60
C SER A 58 -16.33 4.48 -12.38
N ASP A 59 -16.21 3.62 -13.38
CA ASP A 59 -16.48 2.18 -13.33
C ASP A 59 -15.18 1.35 -13.39
N GLY A 60 -14.01 2.01 -13.29
CA GLY A 60 -12.70 1.40 -13.42
C GLY A 60 -12.15 1.36 -14.86
N GLU A 61 -12.96 1.74 -15.86
CA GLU A 61 -12.51 1.88 -17.27
C GLU A 61 -12.72 3.30 -17.78
N THR A 62 -13.85 3.90 -17.44
CA THR A 62 -14.24 5.26 -17.83
C THR A 62 -14.18 6.17 -16.61
N VAL A 63 -13.65 7.37 -16.76
CA VAL A 63 -13.71 8.43 -15.74
C VAL A 63 -14.46 9.62 -16.33
N ILE A 64 -15.50 10.08 -15.65
CA ILE A 64 -16.23 11.29 -16.07
C ILE A 64 -16.41 12.27 -14.91
N LEU A 65 -16.53 13.53 -15.22
CA LEU A 65 -16.87 14.56 -14.22
C LEU A 65 -18.38 14.81 -14.19
N THR A 66 -18.92 14.98 -12.99
CA THR A 66 -20.32 15.43 -12.82
C THR A 66 -20.55 16.81 -13.42
N ASP A 67 -21.76 17.03 -13.95
CA ASP A 67 -22.20 18.29 -14.51
C ASP A 67 -22.42 19.37 -13.42
N LYS A 68 -22.86 20.59 -13.83
CA LYS A 68 -23.14 21.71 -12.89
C LYS A 68 -24.19 21.37 -11.83
N ASN A 69 -25.04 20.39 -12.05
CA ASN A 69 -26.09 19.92 -11.14
C ASN A 69 -25.69 18.68 -10.36
N GLY A 70 -24.45 18.20 -10.53
CA GLY A 70 -23.92 17.00 -9.90
C GLY A 70 -24.32 15.68 -10.59
N ASN A 71 -24.92 15.73 -11.78
CA ASN A 71 -25.35 14.53 -12.49
C ASN A 71 -24.20 13.93 -13.30
N PHE A 72 -24.25 12.61 -13.49
CA PHE A 72 -23.39 11.86 -14.38
C PHE A 72 -24.20 10.85 -15.21
N ASP A 73 -23.72 10.53 -16.41
CA ASP A 73 -24.39 9.62 -17.33
C ASP A 73 -23.38 9.07 -18.35
N PHE A 74 -23.12 7.76 -18.33
CA PHE A 74 -22.21 7.10 -19.26
C PHE A 74 -22.59 5.64 -19.49
N TRP A 75 -21.99 5.01 -20.50
CA TRP A 75 -22.15 3.60 -20.79
C TRP A 75 -20.94 2.81 -20.26
N SER A 76 -21.19 1.86 -19.36
CA SER A 76 -20.20 0.98 -18.79
C SER A 76 -20.14 -0.35 -19.55
N SER A 77 -18.95 -0.71 -20.02
CA SER A 77 -18.57 -2.05 -20.50
C SER A 77 -17.67 -2.78 -19.52
N SER A 78 -17.30 -2.14 -18.42
CA SER A 78 -16.40 -2.67 -17.40
C SER A 78 -16.85 -4.03 -16.88
N GLN A 79 -15.89 -4.91 -16.65
CA GLN A 79 -16.12 -6.20 -16.00
C GLN A 79 -16.22 -6.04 -14.47
N GLN A 80 -15.78 -4.92 -13.92
CA GLN A 80 -15.96 -4.63 -12.49
C GLN A 80 -17.42 -4.30 -12.20
N PRO A 81 -18.04 -4.98 -11.21
CA PRO A 81 -19.45 -4.76 -10.90
C PRO A 81 -19.68 -3.56 -9.98
N PHE A 82 -18.90 -2.49 -10.15
CA PHE A 82 -18.93 -1.31 -9.30
C PHE A 82 -18.91 -0.02 -10.10
N VAL A 83 -19.50 1.00 -9.53
CA VAL A 83 -19.23 2.40 -9.84
C VAL A 83 -18.76 3.08 -8.57
N PHE A 84 -17.74 3.89 -8.66
CA PHE A 84 -17.17 4.60 -7.52
C PHE A 84 -17.04 6.09 -7.79
N VAL A 85 -17.03 6.85 -6.71
CA VAL A 85 -16.75 8.28 -6.73
C VAL A 85 -15.33 8.50 -6.22
N SER A 86 -14.51 9.24 -7.00
CA SER A 86 -13.27 9.78 -6.46
C SER A 86 -13.65 10.84 -5.43
N LEU A 87 -13.71 10.44 -4.14
CA LEU A 87 -14.19 11.30 -3.05
C LEU A 87 -13.47 12.65 -3.11
N PRO A 88 -14.19 13.76 -3.26
CA PRO A 88 -13.55 15.06 -3.31
C PRO A 88 -13.08 15.52 -1.93
N ALA A 89 -12.00 16.31 -1.88
CA ALA A 89 -11.55 16.97 -0.67
C ALA A 89 -12.69 17.80 -0.03
N GLY A 90 -12.69 17.93 1.29
CA GLY A 90 -13.72 18.63 2.05
C GLY A 90 -14.95 17.77 2.39
N TYR A 91 -14.93 16.47 2.06
CA TYR A 91 -16.01 15.55 2.40
C TYR A 91 -15.53 14.40 3.27
N GLN A 92 -16.42 13.90 4.13
CA GLN A 92 -16.14 12.77 5.03
C GLN A 92 -15.95 11.49 4.23
N ILE A 93 -15.07 10.62 4.70
CA ILE A 93 -14.97 9.25 4.26
C ILE A 93 -15.88 8.43 5.18
N ASP A 94 -17.07 8.07 4.68
CA ASP A 94 -18.00 7.22 5.43
C ASP A 94 -17.44 5.78 5.48
N GLN A 95 -17.86 5.00 6.49
CA GLN A 95 -17.47 3.59 6.64
C GLN A 95 -18.60 2.64 6.20
N LEU A 96 -18.21 1.52 5.62
CA LEU A 96 -19.05 0.33 5.51
C LEU A 96 -19.15 -0.38 6.87
N ALA A 97 -20.07 -1.33 6.99
CA ALA A 97 -20.27 -2.08 8.23
C ALA A 97 -19.03 -2.88 8.69
N ASN A 98 -18.14 -3.19 7.77
CA ASN A 98 -16.88 -3.90 8.01
C ASN A 98 -15.71 -2.98 8.38
N GLY A 99 -15.88 -1.65 8.39
CA GLY A 99 -14.82 -0.68 8.71
C GLY A 99 -14.11 -0.09 7.48
N SER A 100 -14.33 -0.67 6.30
CA SER A 100 -13.75 -0.14 5.05
C SER A 100 -14.41 1.14 4.61
N ALA A 101 -13.71 1.93 3.80
CA ALA A 101 -14.20 3.18 3.25
C ALA A 101 -15.39 2.96 2.29
N SER A 102 -16.40 3.83 2.39
CA SER A 102 -17.61 3.78 1.58
C SER A 102 -17.55 4.83 0.46
N PHE A 103 -17.10 4.44 -0.72
CA PHE A 103 -16.95 5.32 -1.88
C PHE A 103 -17.52 4.73 -3.18
N PHE A 104 -18.04 3.52 -3.14
CA PHE A 104 -18.54 2.79 -4.30
C PHE A 104 -19.97 2.28 -4.11
N LYS A 105 -20.60 1.89 -5.22
CA LYS A 105 -21.90 1.22 -5.27
C LYS A 105 -21.83 0.04 -6.23
N PRO A 106 -22.51 -1.09 -5.92
CA PRO A 106 -22.60 -2.20 -6.84
C PRO A 106 -23.43 -1.83 -8.08
N LEU A 107 -23.06 -2.41 -9.22
CA LEU A 107 -23.82 -2.34 -10.47
C LEU A 107 -24.53 -3.67 -10.71
N ASP A 108 -25.81 -3.62 -11.06
CA ASP A 108 -26.48 -4.78 -11.67
C ASP A 108 -26.07 -4.84 -13.15
N LEU A 109 -25.10 -5.71 -13.42
CA LEU A 109 -24.56 -5.90 -14.76
C LEU A 109 -25.55 -6.55 -15.74
N LYS A 110 -26.69 -7.08 -15.27
CA LYS A 110 -27.77 -7.64 -16.08
C LYS A 110 -28.81 -6.59 -16.44
N SER A 111 -28.88 -5.51 -15.67
CA SER A 111 -29.79 -4.40 -15.94
C SER A 111 -29.28 -3.55 -17.11
N PRO A 112 -30.16 -3.13 -18.01
CA PRO A 112 -29.78 -2.20 -19.09
C PRO A 112 -29.42 -0.80 -18.59
N SER A 113 -29.82 -0.45 -17.35
CA SER A 113 -29.52 0.84 -16.73
C SER A 113 -29.47 0.72 -15.22
N ASN A 114 -28.48 1.40 -14.63
CA ASN A 114 -28.33 1.57 -13.18
C ASN A 114 -28.51 3.05 -12.81
N GLU A 115 -29.25 3.32 -11.73
CA GLU A 115 -29.44 4.68 -11.21
C GLU A 115 -28.78 4.77 -9.83
N ILE A 116 -27.78 5.65 -9.71
CA ILE A 116 -26.86 5.69 -8.57
C ILE A 116 -26.90 7.07 -7.90
N LEU A 117 -26.96 7.07 -6.59
CA LEU A 117 -26.83 8.28 -5.77
C LEU A 117 -25.65 8.17 -4.82
N PHE A 118 -24.71 9.09 -4.93
CA PHE A 118 -23.67 9.33 -3.94
C PHE A 118 -24.07 10.53 -3.09
N GLN A 119 -24.34 10.30 -1.81
CA GLN A 119 -24.67 11.34 -0.86
C GLN A 119 -23.47 11.60 0.05
N LEU A 120 -22.77 12.70 -0.15
CA LEU A 120 -21.55 13.04 0.59
C LEU A 120 -21.88 14.02 1.74
N LYS A 121 -21.14 13.91 2.84
CA LYS A 121 -21.23 14.77 4.01
C LYS A 121 -19.98 15.64 4.10
N PRO A 122 -20.12 16.98 4.26
CA PRO A 122 -18.95 17.82 4.47
C PRO A 122 -18.17 17.42 5.72
N VAL A 123 -16.85 17.61 5.71
CA VAL A 123 -16.04 17.49 6.92
C VAL A 123 -16.39 18.59 7.91
N GLN A 124 -16.21 18.31 9.21
CA GLN A 124 -16.40 19.31 10.25
C GLN A 124 -15.21 20.26 10.39
N GLN A 125 -14.01 19.74 10.13
CA GLN A 125 -12.76 20.48 10.11
C GLN A 125 -12.11 20.31 8.74
N ARG A 126 -11.39 21.33 8.27
CA ARG A 126 -10.66 21.26 6.99
C ARG A 126 -9.73 20.07 6.97
N ASP A 127 -9.66 19.41 5.84
CA ASP A 127 -8.89 18.19 5.62
C ASP A 127 -7.54 18.41 4.89
N ASP A 128 -7.12 19.67 4.78
CA ASP A 128 -5.76 20.04 4.38
C ASP A 128 -4.69 19.54 5.37
N LYS A 129 -5.13 19.25 6.61
CA LYS A 129 -4.38 18.46 7.57
C LYS A 129 -5.09 17.16 7.83
N HIS A 130 -4.39 16.06 7.65
CA HIS A 130 -4.90 14.72 7.92
C HIS A 130 -3.77 13.73 8.14
N SER A 131 -4.10 12.62 8.78
CA SER A 131 -3.15 11.55 9.09
C SER A 131 -3.61 10.23 8.48
N LEU A 132 -2.67 9.35 8.14
CA LEU A 132 -3.01 8.03 7.65
C LEU A 132 -2.11 6.95 8.25
N LEU A 133 -2.70 5.80 8.55
CA LEU A 133 -2.02 4.59 8.97
C LEU A 133 -1.94 3.64 7.78
N ILE A 134 -0.75 3.13 7.49
CA ILE A 134 -0.53 2.15 6.43
C ILE A 134 -0.18 0.81 7.06
N LEU A 135 -1.10 -0.14 6.96
CA LEU A 135 -0.95 -1.49 7.48
C LEU A 135 -0.54 -2.41 6.31
N ALA A 136 0.74 -2.66 6.15
CA ALA A 136 1.23 -3.62 5.17
C ALA A 136 1.25 -5.02 5.78
N ASP A 137 0.81 -6.02 5.04
CA ASP A 137 0.98 -7.43 5.34
C ASP A 137 0.51 -7.82 6.77
N PRO A 138 -0.77 -7.60 7.16
CA PRO A 138 -1.33 -8.22 8.35
C PRO A 138 -1.32 -9.75 8.28
N GLN A 139 -1.56 -10.30 7.13
CA GLN A 139 -1.28 -11.65 6.63
C GLN A 139 -1.62 -12.78 7.60
N ILE A 140 -2.84 -12.73 8.18
CA ILE A 140 -3.34 -13.73 9.11
C ILE A 140 -3.77 -15.01 8.38
N GLN A 141 -3.44 -16.19 8.95
CA GLN A 141 -3.76 -17.49 8.37
C GLN A 141 -4.53 -18.43 9.31
N ASN A 142 -4.53 -18.18 10.60
CA ASN A 142 -5.10 -19.07 11.62
C ASN A 142 -5.49 -18.29 12.89
N GLU A 143 -6.17 -18.95 13.81
CA GLU A 143 -6.67 -18.36 15.06
C GLU A 143 -5.59 -17.69 15.91
N TYR A 144 -4.38 -18.26 15.98
CA TYR A 144 -3.27 -17.66 16.72
C TYR A 144 -2.87 -16.30 16.11
N GLU A 145 -2.76 -16.23 14.79
CA GLU A 145 -2.37 -15.02 14.08
C GLU A 145 -3.49 -13.95 14.14
N VAL A 146 -4.75 -14.38 14.10
CA VAL A 146 -5.91 -13.52 14.39
C VAL A 146 -5.81 -12.95 15.80
N GLU A 147 -5.50 -13.78 16.81
CA GLU A 147 -5.34 -13.32 18.18
C GLU A 147 -4.19 -12.30 18.32
N GLN A 148 -3.05 -12.53 17.66
CA GLN A 148 -1.93 -11.57 17.64
C GLN A 148 -2.37 -10.24 17.02
N LEU A 149 -3.06 -10.26 15.90
CA LEU A 149 -3.58 -9.05 15.26
C LEU A 149 -4.55 -8.30 16.18
N LEU A 150 -5.55 -9.00 16.74
CA LEU A 150 -6.62 -8.38 17.52
C LEU A 150 -6.20 -7.96 18.92
N SER A 151 -5.33 -8.75 19.59
CA SER A 151 -4.99 -8.53 21.00
C SER A 151 -3.72 -7.70 21.21
N ILE A 152 -2.84 -7.61 20.18
CA ILE A 152 -1.56 -6.91 20.30
C ILE A 152 -1.50 -5.74 19.33
N SER A 153 -1.69 -5.99 18.02
CA SER A 153 -1.50 -4.94 17.01
C SER A 153 -2.66 -3.94 17.00
N THR A 154 -3.90 -4.40 17.07
CA THR A 154 -5.08 -3.52 17.04
C THR A 154 -5.13 -2.50 18.19
N PRO A 155 -4.84 -2.87 19.46
CA PRO A 155 -4.75 -1.89 20.54
C PRO A 155 -3.67 -0.80 20.29
N ASP A 156 -2.55 -1.16 19.67
CA ASP A 156 -1.50 -0.20 19.31
C ASP A 156 -1.97 0.75 18.20
N PHE A 157 -2.69 0.26 17.18
CA PHE A 157 -3.32 1.11 16.17
C PHE A 157 -4.28 2.13 16.80
N ILE A 158 -5.15 1.67 17.69
CA ILE A 158 -6.11 2.53 18.42
C ILE A 158 -5.39 3.58 19.25
N GLN A 159 -4.31 3.20 19.95
CA GLN A 159 -3.53 4.13 20.76
C GLN A 159 -2.85 5.19 19.89
N THR A 160 -2.25 4.80 18.77
CA THR A 160 -1.62 5.75 17.83
C THR A 160 -2.63 6.73 17.24
N ILE A 161 -3.82 6.27 16.83
CA ILE A 161 -4.90 7.13 16.34
C ILE A 161 -5.31 8.15 17.41
N LYS A 162 -5.39 7.72 18.65
CA LYS A 162 -5.71 8.58 19.79
C LYS A 162 -4.63 9.65 20.05
N GLU A 163 -3.37 9.27 19.90
CA GLU A 163 -2.22 10.18 20.05
C GLU A 163 -2.14 11.20 18.90
N LEU A 164 -2.47 10.80 17.67
CA LEU A 164 -2.57 11.70 16.52
C LEU A 164 -3.63 12.77 16.73
N ASN A 165 -4.72 12.43 17.43
CA ASN A 165 -5.83 13.35 17.74
C ASN A 165 -6.32 14.17 16.54
N ASP A 166 -6.41 13.51 15.39
CA ASP A 166 -6.77 14.11 14.12
C ASP A 166 -8.09 13.49 13.60
N PRO A 167 -9.20 14.25 13.55
CA PRO A 167 -10.50 13.77 13.14
C PRO A 167 -10.56 13.38 11.66
N ASN A 168 -9.57 13.76 10.87
CA ASN A 168 -9.45 13.45 9.46
C ASN A 168 -8.57 12.21 9.20
N THR A 169 -8.24 11.45 10.24
CA THR A 169 -7.44 10.22 10.11
C THR A 169 -8.20 9.14 9.36
N PHE A 170 -7.49 8.44 8.49
CA PHE A 170 -7.96 7.23 7.82
C PHE A 170 -6.82 6.20 7.73
N GLY A 171 -7.13 4.97 7.33
CA GLY A 171 -6.13 3.92 7.14
C GLY A 171 -6.12 3.37 5.72
N VAL A 172 -5.03 2.68 5.39
CA VAL A 172 -4.91 1.86 4.18
C VAL A 172 -4.35 0.49 4.59
N GLY A 173 -5.08 -0.56 4.28
CA GLY A 173 -4.56 -1.93 4.29
C GLY A 173 -3.81 -2.17 2.98
N CYS A 174 -2.48 -2.28 3.03
CA CYS A 174 -1.63 -2.25 1.85
C CYS A 174 -1.33 -3.65 1.29
N GLY A 175 -2.38 -4.47 1.17
CA GLY A 175 -2.33 -5.82 0.62
C GLY A 175 -1.88 -6.90 1.59
N ASP A 176 -2.07 -8.15 1.18
CA ASP A 176 -1.84 -9.34 1.99
C ASP A 176 -2.52 -9.22 3.36
N LEU A 177 -3.83 -8.90 3.32
CA LEU A 177 -4.65 -8.74 4.52
C LEU A 177 -4.77 -10.08 5.25
N VAL A 178 -4.86 -11.17 4.47
CA VAL A 178 -4.84 -12.57 4.91
C VAL A 178 -3.75 -13.36 4.20
N TYR A 179 -3.51 -14.61 4.61
CA TYR A 179 -2.57 -15.53 3.95
C TYR A 179 -3.33 -16.69 3.29
N ASP A 180 -3.87 -16.49 2.09
CA ASP A 180 -4.66 -17.47 1.30
C ASP A 180 -5.97 -17.95 1.97
N GLN A 181 -6.30 -17.49 3.16
CA GLN A 181 -7.47 -17.89 3.92
C GLN A 181 -8.53 -16.79 3.88
N LEU A 182 -9.18 -16.64 2.71
CA LEU A 182 -10.06 -15.49 2.42
C LEU A 182 -11.26 -15.37 3.38
N GLN A 183 -11.66 -16.46 4.06
CA GLN A 183 -12.66 -16.41 5.11
C GLN A 183 -12.21 -15.58 6.34
N LEU A 184 -10.92 -15.34 6.52
CA LEU A 184 -10.38 -14.50 7.59
C LEU A 184 -10.46 -12.99 7.29
N PHE A 185 -11.00 -12.59 6.14
CA PHE A 185 -11.33 -11.18 5.92
C PHE A 185 -12.26 -10.63 6.98
N ASP A 186 -13.17 -11.45 7.53
CA ASP A 186 -14.05 -11.03 8.62
C ASP A 186 -13.28 -10.76 9.92
N ASP A 187 -12.22 -11.51 10.21
CA ASP A 187 -11.35 -11.28 11.37
C ASP A 187 -10.47 -10.05 11.18
N TYR A 188 -9.90 -9.85 9.98
CA TYR A 188 -9.22 -8.61 9.63
C TYR A 188 -10.16 -7.40 9.78
N ASN A 189 -11.40 -7.52 9.31
CA ASN A 189 -12.41 -6.47 9.43
C ASN A 189 -12.72 -6.12 10.89
N GLN A 190 -12.65 -7.07 11.84
CA GLN A 190 -12.79 -6.77 13.27
C GLN A 190 -11.69 -5.82 13.74
N SER A 191 -10.45 -6.03 13.30
CA SER A 191 -9.31 -5.16 13.62
C SER A 191 -9.52 -3.73 13.13
N ILE A 192 -9.77 -3.54 11.83
CA ILE A 192 -9.92 -2.18 11.28
C ILE A 192 -11.17 -1.48 11.81
N LYS A 193 -12.27 -2.21 12.00
CA LYS A 193 -13.50 -1.66 12.59
C LYS A 193 -13.29 -1.16 14.02
N ALA A 194 -12.50 -1.86 14.83
CA ALA A 194 -12.19 -1.47 16.20
C ALA A 194 -11.44 -0.14 16.28
N THR A 195 -10.73 0.26 15.24
CA THR A 195 -10.02 1.56 15.17
C THR A 195 -10.96 2.76 15.06
N ASN A 196 -12.19 2.56 14.62
CA ASN A 196 -13.21 3.61 14.39
C ASN A 196 -12.79 4.71 13.38
N ILE A 197 -11.85 4.40 12.47
CA ILE A 197 -11.52 5.23 11.30
C ILE A 197 -11.77 4.43 10.01
N PRO A 198 -12.08 5.09 8.87
CA PRO A 198 -12.29 4.40 7.60
C PRO A 198 -10.97 3.84 7.05
N PHE A 199 -11.01 2.62 6.49
CA PHE A 199 -9.87 1.99 5.83
C PHE A 199 -10.12 1.78 4.34
N PHE A 200 -9.22 2.24 3.50
CA PHE A 200 -9.10 1.82 2.10
C PHE A 200 -8.30 0.52 2.02
N GLN A 201 -8.56 -0.29 0.99
CA GLN A 201 -7.90 -1.59 0.87
C GLN A 201 -7.19 -1.71 -0.47
N VAL A 202 -5.97 -2.23 -0.44
CA VAL A 202 -5.18 -2.68 -1.59
C VAL A 202 -5.24 -4.20 -1.60
N VAL A 203 -5.37 -4.82 -2.76
CA VAL A 203 -5.30 -6.27 -2.88
C VAL A 203 -3.84 -6.73 -2.90
N GLY A 204 -3.54 -7.80 -2.14
CA GLY A 204 -2.25 -8.48 -2.15
C GLY A 204 -2.31 -9.84 -2.83
N ASN A 205 -1.16 -10.47 -3.03
CA ASN A 205 -1.12 -11.77 -3.69
C ASN A 205 -1.72 -12.91 -2.85
N HIS A 206 -1.81 -12.76 -1.54
CA HIS A 206 -2.48 -13.72 -0.67
C HIS A 206 -3.98 -13.44 -0.46
N ASP A 207 -4.51 -12.37 -1.06
CA ASP A 207 -5.92 -11.97 -0.99
C ASP A 207 -6.74 -12.49 -2.19
N MET A 208 -6.18 -13.37 -3.02
CA MET A 208 -6.74 -13.80 -4.30
C MET A 208 -7.42 -15.17 -4.27
N ASP A 209 -8.45 -15.35 -5.10
CA ASP A 209 -9.19 -16.61 -5.33
C ASP A 209 -8.39 -17.60 -6.19
N TYR A 210 -7.20 -18.00 -5.80
CA TYR A 210 -6.30 -18.86 -6.60
C TYR A 210 -6.85 -20.23 -6.95
N LEU A 211 -7.71 -20.78 -6.11
CA LEU A 211 -8.24 -22.14 -6.31
C LEU A 211 -9.35 -22.17 -7.35
N ASP A 212 -10.15 -21.11 -7.39
CA ASP A 212 -11.38 -21.04 -8.18
C ASP A 212 -11.23 -20.22 -9.47
N SER A 213 -10.14 -19.45 -9.58
CA SER A 213 -9.87 -18.58 -10.72
C SER A 213 -9.01 -19.24 -11.80
N ARG A 214 -9.22 -18.81 -13.04
CA ARG A 214 -8.42 -19.20 -14.20
C ARG A 214 -7.85 -18.00 -14.94
N THR A 215 -8.28 -16.81 -14.59
CA THR A 215 -7.83 -15.55 -15.18
C THR A 215 -7.71 -14.50 -14.11
N ASP A 216 -6.89 -13.51 -14.35
CA ASP A 216 -6.70 -12.36 -13.47
C ASP A 216 -8.01 -11.63 -13.14
N GLN A 217 -8.87 -11.42 -14.13
CA GLN A 217 -10.14 -10.69 -13.98
C GLN A 217 -11.08 -11.20 -12.90
N VAL A 218 -10.97 -12.47 -12.50
CA VAL A 218 -11.84 -13.08 -11.48
C VAL A 218 -11.07 -13.50 -10.24
N SER A 219 -9.77 -13.26 -10.21
CA SER A 219 -8.89 -13.64 -9.09
C SER A 219 -9.16 -12.83 -7.83
N THR A 220 -9.70 -11.65 -7.94
CA THR A 220 -10.00 -10.75 -6.83
C THR A 220 -11.47 -10.74 -6.41
N ARG A 221 -12.29 -11.71 -6.87
CA ARG A 221 -13.74 -11.70 -6.65
C ARG A 221 -14.14 -11.68 -5.18
N THR A 222 -13.51 -12.51 -4.34
CA THR A 222 -13.81 -12.55 -2.89
C THR A 222 -13.37 -11.24 -2.22
N PHE A 223 -12.19 -10.72 -2.56
CA PHE A 223 -11.75 -9.40 -2.11
C PHE A 223 -12.75 -8.31 -2.50
N ASN A 224 -13.17 -8.26 -3.77
CA ASN A 224 -14.13 -7.27 -4.27
C ASN A 224 -15.49 -7.35 -3.57
N ASN A 225 -15.95 -8.54 -3.18
CA ASN A 225 -17.19 -8.70 -2.42
C ASN A 225 -17.10 -8.10 -1.01
N HIS A 226 -15.93 -8.10 -0.39
CA HIS A 226 -15.70 -7.53 0.94
C HIS A 226 -15.39 -6.02 0.89
N PHE A 227 -14.60 -5.58 -0.08
CA PHE A 227 -13.92 -4.28 -0.04
C PHE A 227 -14.25 -3.36 -1.23
N GLY A 228 -14.90 -3.87 -2.27
CA GLY A 228 -15.23 -3.11 -3.48
C GLY A 228 -14.15 -3.21 -4.56
N PRO A 229 -13.99 -2.16 -5.40
CA PRO A 229 -13.05 -2.17 -6.51
C PRO A 229 -11.60 -2.34 -6.02
N SER A 230 -10.77 -3.09 -6.77
CA SER A 230 -9.36 -3.33 -6.44
C SER A 230 -8.44 -2.16 -6.83
N TYR A 231 -8.90 -1.24 -7.68
CA TYR A 231 -8.21 0.01 -7.99
C TYR A 231 -9.18 1.18 -8.11
N TYR A 232 -8.76 2.35 -7.64
CA TYR A 232 -9.60 3.56 -7.54
C TYR A 232 -8.75 4.76 -7.12
N SER A 233 -9.38 5.96 -7.09
CA SER A 233 -8.78 7.18 -6.57
C SER A 233 -9.70 7.92 -5.62
N PHE A 234 -9.14 8.81 -4.82
CA PHE A 234 -9.85 9.75 -3.96
C PHE A 234 -8.99 10.96 -3.63
N ASN A 235 -9.58 12.00 -3.06
CA ASN A 235 -8.88 13.22 -2.70
C ASN A 235 -9.06 13.55 -1.21
N ARG A 236 -8.00 14.05 -0.58
CA ARG A 236 -8.04 14.55 0.77
C ARG A 236 -7.16 15.80 0.86
N GLY A 237 -7.74 16.94 1.24
CA GLY A 237 -7.02 18.21 1.20
C GLY A 237 -6.40 18.47 -0.18
N GLU A 238 -5.11 18.73 -0.22
CA GLU A 238 -4.36 18.99 -1.45
C GLU A 238 -3.80 17.72 -2.12
N ILE A 239 -3.98 16.56 -1.49
CA ILE A 239 -3.42 15.29 -1.98
C ILE A 239 -4.43 14.55 -2.86
N HIS A 240 -3.94 13.96 -3.94
CA HIS A 240 -4.65 12.97 -4.73
C HIS A 240 -4.13 11.58 -4.39
N TYR A 241 -5.02 10.69 -3.97
CA TYR A 241 -4.71 9.32 -3.59
C TYR A 241 -5.13 8.36 -4.70
N ILE A 242 -4.27 7.39 -4.98
CA ILE A 242 -4.49 6.35 -5.97
C ILE A 242 -4.24 5.00 -5.31
N VAL A 243 -5.11 4.05 -5.53
CA VAL A 243 -4.89 2.63 -5.22
C VAL A 243 -4.85 1.87 -6.53
N LEU A 244 -3.83 1.04 -6.72
CA LEU A 244 -3.69 0.16 -7.88
C LEU A 244 -3.63 -1.31 -7.45
N ASP A 245 -4.15 -2.17 -8.31
CA ASP A 245 -3.97 -3.61 -8.28
C ASP A 245 -2.76 -3.96 -9.15
N ASP A 246 -1.63 -4.22 -8.52
CA ASP A 246 -0.37 -4.54 -9.21
C ASP A 246 0.00 -6.02 -9.13
N VAL A 247 -0.94 -6.85 -8.64
CA VAL A 247 -0.77 -8.31 -8.57
C VAL A 247 -1.49 -8.96 -9.74
N PHE A 248 -0.76 -9.33 -10.77
CA PHE A 248 -1.33 -10.00 -11.94
C PHE A 248 -1.26 -11.53 -11.80
N PHE A 249 -2.42 -12.18 -11.70
CA PHE A 249 -2.54 -13.64 -11.63
C PHE A 249 -2.37 -14.28 -13.02
N THR A 250 -1.38 -15.18 -13.16
CA THR A 250 -1.04 -15.79 -14.46
C THR A 250 -2.03 -16.88 -14.93
N GLY A 251 -3.03 -17.23 -14.12
CA GLY A 251 -3.95 -18.34 -14.37
C GLY A 251 -3.40 -19.70 -13.90
N VAL A 252 -2.20 -19.75 -13.38
CA VAL A 252 -1.57 -20.93 -12.78
C VAL A 252 -1.65 -20.82 -11.26
N LYS A 253 -1.99 -21.90 -10.58
CA LYS A 253 -2.21 -21.91 -9.14
C LYS A 253 -1.07 -21.22 -8.37
N ARG A 254 -1.40 -20.16 -7.64
CA ARG A 254 -0.49 -19.36 -6.81
C ARG A 254 0.68 -18.72 -7.56
N GLU A 255 0.59 -18.58 -8.88
CA GLU A 255 1.60 -17.90 -9.67
C GLU A 255 1.10 -16.51 -10.07
N TYR A 256 1.86 -15.50 -9.74
CA TYR A 256 1.57 -14.10 -10.05
C TYR A 256 2.85 -13.37 -10.45
N ILE A 257 2.67 -12.21 -11.03
CA ILE A 257 3.76 -11.26 -11.32
C ILE A 257 3.33 -9.86 -10.90
N GLY A 258 4.28 -9.02 -10.54
CA GLY A 258 4.05 -7.58 -10.40
C GLY A 258 3.80 -6.97 -11.79
N TYR A 259 2.56 -6.57 -12.07
CA TYR A 259 2.15 -6.02 -13.36
C TYR A 259 0.84 -5.23 -13.24
N ILE A 260 0.81 -4.03 -13.76
CA ILE A 260 -0.39 -3.19 -13.83
C ILE A 260 -1.02 -3.37 -15.20
N THR A 261 -2.28 -3.79 -15.26
CA THR A 261 -2.95 -4.06 -16.53
C THR A 261 -3.10 -2.79 -17.39
N GLU A 262 -3.14 -2.97 -18.72
CA GLU A 262 -3.31 -1.86 -19.66
C GLU A 262 -4.61 -1.08 -19.40
N ASN A 263 -5.66 -1.76 -18.95
CA ASN A 263 -6.92 -1.12 -18.59
C ASN A 263 -6.76 -0.19 -17.38
N GLN A 264 -6.01 -0.64 -16.34
CA GLN A 264 -5.71 0.21 -15.20
C GLN A 264 -4.84 1.41 -15.60
N LEU A 265 -3.83 1.22 -16.45
CA LEU A 265 -2.98 2.32 -16.93
C LEU A 265 -3.77 3.34 -17.75
N ALA A 266 -4.68 2.88 -18.60
CA ALA A 266 -5.56 3.75 -19.38
C ALA A 266 -6.56 4.51 -18.50
N TRP A 267 -7.12 3.83 -17.50
CA TRP A 267 -7.96 4.45 -16.47
C TRP A 267 -7.18 5.51 -15.68
N LEU A 268 -5.96 5.19 -15.25
CA LEU A 268 -5.09 6.09 -14.50
C LEU A 268 -4.72 7.33 -15.33
N GLU A 269 -4.40 7.17 -16.63
CA GLU A 269 -4.15 8.30 -17.53
C GLU A 269 -5.35 9.25 -17.59
N GLU A 270 -6.58 8.71 -17.65
CA GLU A 270 -7.79 9.51 -17.68
C GLU A 270 -8.05 10.20 -16.32
N ASP A 271 -7.89 9.49 -15.21
CA ASP A 271 -8.06 10.03 -13.85
C ASP A 271 -7.07 11.18 -13.60
N LEU A 272 -5.79 10.96 -13.88
CA LEU A 272 -4.73 11.96 -13.72
C LEU A 272 -4.90 13.17 -14.65
N SER A 273 -5.61 13.03 -15.79
CA SER A 273 -5.89 14.15 -16.69
C SER A 273 -6.73 15.26 -16.04
N TYR A 274 -7.45 14.96 -14.97
CA TYR A 274 -8.22 15.90 -14.18
C TYR A 274 -7.45 16.49 -13.00
N ILE A 275 -6.22 16.06 -12.78
CA ILE A 275 -5.36 16.49 -11.68
C ILE A 275 -4.36 17.53 -12.19
N GLU A 276 -4.20 18.62 -11.44
CA GLU A 276 -3.30 19.70 -11.80
C GLU A 276 -1.83 19.26 -11.66
N ALA A 277 -1.02 19.53 -12.67
CA ALA A 277 0.41 19.20 -12.65
C ALA A 277 1.13 19.87 -11.46
N GLY A 278 2.09 19.16 -10.88
CA GLY A 278 2.82 19.59 -9.67
C GLY A 278 2.11 19.27 -8.35
N ARG A 279 0.87 18.77 -8.41
CA ARG A 279 0.16 18.29 -7.21
C ARG A 279 0.86 17.10 -6.60
N THR A 280 0.79 16.96 -5.29
CA THR A 280 1.27 15.77 -4.59
C THR A 280 0.30 14.62 -4.78
N VAL A 281 0.83 13.46 -5.19
CA VAL A 281 0.10 12.20 -5.38
C VAL A 281 0.64 11.18 -4.38
N ILE A 282 -0.25 10.43 -3.72
CA ILE A 282 0.10 9.26 -2.94
C ILE A 282 -0.53 8.05 -3.61
N LEU A 283 0.32 7.13 -4.08
CA LEU A 283 -0.10 5.89 -4.72
C LEU A 283 0.16 4.73 -3.75
N CYS A 284 -0.86 3.90 -3.54
CA CYS A 284 -0.76 2.67 -2.76
C CYS A 284 -0.91 1.45 -3.68
N ALA A 285 0.03 0.54 -3.60
CA ALA A 285 0.05 -0.75 -4.29
C ALA A 285 0.61 -1.81 -3.34
N HIS A 286 0.47 -3.09 -3.65
CA HIS A 286 0.99 -4.12 -2.75
C HIS A 286 2.44 -4.47 -3.03
N ILE A 287 2.74 -4.87 -4.27
CA ILE A 287 4.11 -5.21 -4.69
C ILE A 287 4.89 -3.91 -4.87
N PRO A 288 6.11 -3.80 -4.37
CA PRO A 288 6.93 -2.62 -4.66
C PRO A 288 7.00 -2.35 -6.18
N ILE A 289 6.67 -1.12 -6.57
CA ILE A 289 6.66 -0.73 -7.99
C ILE A 289 8.01 -0.96 -8.64
N PHE A 290 9.09 -0.87 -7.86
CA PHE A 290 10.43 -1.24 -8.31
C PHE A 290 10.49 -2.66 -8.90
N HIS A 291 9.65 -3.59 -8.44
CA HIS A 291 9.56 -4.98 -8.91
C HIS A 291 8.50 -5.20 -10.01
N VAL A 292 7.67 -4.20 -10.31
CA VAL A 292 6.61 -4.29 -11.32
C VAL A 292 7.21 -4.26 -12.72
N LYS A 293 6.79 -5.18 -13.58
CA LYS A 293 7.34 -5.43 -14.93
C LYS A 293 7.22 -4.22 -15.87
N ASN A 294 6.08 -3.55 -15.84
CA ASN A 294 5.78 -2.40 -16.71
C ASN A 294 5.84 -1.04 -15.98
N LYS A 295 6.58 -0.95 -14.88
CA LYS A 295 6.75 0.25 -14.05
C LYS A 295 7.13 1.52 -14.83
N ALA A 296 7.88 1.40 -15.93
CA ALA A 296 8.29 2.55 -16.72
C ALA A 296 7.09 3.35 -17.26
N HIS A 297 6.02 2.67 -17.65
CA HIS A 297 4.79 3.32 -18.09
C HIS A 297 4.08 4.04 -16.94
N LEU A 298 4.06 3.44 -15.73
CA LEU A 298 3.53 4.10 -14.54
C LEU A 298 4.33 5.36 -14.20
N TYR A 299 5.66 5.29 -14.18
CA TYR A 299 6.51 6.46 -13.92
C TYR A 299 6.32 7.56 -14.96
N GLU A 300 6.12 7.21 -16.26
CA GLU A 300 5.77 8.19 -17.31
C GLU A 300 4.47 8.95 -16.97
N LEU A 301 3.42 8.24 -16.52
CA LEU A 301 2.15 8.85 -16.12
C LEU A 301 2.28 9.73 -14.87
N LEU A 302 3.12 9.33 -13.92
CA LEU A 302 3.33 10.06 -12.66
C LEU A 302 4.33 11.22 -12.80
N SER A 303 5.07 11.33 -13.92
CA SER A 303 6.12 12.32 -14.11
C SER A 303 5.69 13.79 -13.93
N PRO A 304 4.40 14.21 -14.17
CA PRO A 304 3.98 15.57 -13.89
C PRO A 304 3.75 15.89 -12.41
N PHE A 305 3.82 14.91 -11.51
CA PHE A 305 3.39 15.02 -10.11
C PHE A 305 4.56 14.83 -9.15
N LYS A 306 4.41 15.29 -7.91
CA LYS A 306 5.27 14.87 -6.79
C LYS A 306 4.67 13.61 -6.18
N THR A 307 5.32 12.47 -6.34
CA THR A 307 4.68 11.20 -5.99
C THR A 307 5.37 10.50 -4.83
N HIS A 308 4.56 10.07 -3.86
CA HIS A 308 4.94 9.06 -2.87
C HIS A 308 4.22 7.75 -3.21
N ILE A 309 4.97 6.65 -3.24
CA ILE A 309 4.43 5.31 -3.48
C ILE A 309 4.57 4.52 -2.18
N LEU A 310 3.48 3.92 -1.72
CA LEU A 310 3.44 3.15 -0.47
C LEU A 310 3.14 1.70 -0.81
N SER A 311 4.03 0.79 -0.42
CA SER A 311 3.92 -0.64 -0.73
C SER A 311 4.35 -1.53 0.44
N GLY A 312 4.09 -2.85 0.35
CA GLY A 312 4.42 -3.87 1.35
C GLY A 312 5.15 -5.06 0.76
N HIS A 313 4.56 -6.27 0.90
CA HIS A 313 4.93 -7.51 0.23
C HIS A 313 6.25 -8.14 0.67
N THR A 314 7.30 -7.36 0.85
CA THR A 314 8.66 -7.89 1.05
C THR A 314 9.00 -8.21 2.51
N HIS A 315 8.15 -7.82 3.46
CA HIS A 315 8.37 -7.93 4.90
C HIS A 315 9.72 -7.34 5.34
N ARG A 316 10.09 -6.23 4.72
CA ARG A 316 11.27 -5.42 5.05
C ARG A 316 11.06 -3.98 4.60
N ILE A 317 11.78 -3.05 5.21
CA ILE A 317 11.74 -1.64 4.83
C ILE A 317 12.80 -1.36 3.75
N ASN A 318 12.37 -0.64 2.72
CA ASN A 318 13.26 -0.05 1.72
C ASN A 318 12.71 1.30 1.25
N HIS A 319 13.60 2.17 0.81
CA HIS A 319 13.25 3.40 0.12
C HIS A 319 13.89 3.40 -1.27
N TYR A 320 13.07 3.61 -2.31
CA TYR A 320 13.53 3.77 -3.68
C TYR A 320 13.18 5.17 -4.18
N PHE A 321 14.06 5.72 -4.98
CA PHE A 321 13.89 7.05 -5.57
C PHE A 321 14.01 6.92 -7.09
N GLU A 322 13.00 7.36 -7.81
CA GLU A 322 12.98 7.39 -9.27
C GLU A 322 12.38 8.72 -9.73
N GLU A 323 13.20 9.57 -10.35
CA GLU A 323 12.82 10.92 -10.76
C GLU A 323 12.13 11.72 -9.63
N ASN A 324 10.82 11.94 -9.76
CA ASN A 324 9.96 12.66 -8.79
C ASN A 324 9.12 11.73 -7.91
N CYS A 325 9.39 10.42 -7.97
CA CYS A 325 8.75 9.40 -7.15
C CYS A 325 9.67 8.98 -5.99
N HIS A 326 9.10 8.93 -4.79
CA HIS A 326 9.71 8.34 -3.61
C HIS A 326 8.87 7.14 -3.18
N GLU A 327 9.38 5.93 -3.36
CA GLU A 327 8.72 4.71 -2.93
C GLU A 327 9.16 4.33 -1.52
N HIS A 328 8.17 4.06 -0.66
CA HIS A 328 8.29 3.59 0.70
C HIS A 328 7.78 2.15 0.75
N VAL A 329 8.68 1.20 0.78
CA VAL A 329 8.34 -0.19 1.05
C VAL A 329 8.30 -0.37 2.56
N LEU A 330 7.17 -0.80 3.09
CA LEU A 330 6.91 -0.84 4.52
C LEU A 330 7.22 -2.22 5.12
N GLY A 331 7.67 -2.20 6.38
CA GLY A 331 7.72 -3.40 7.20
C GLY A 331 6.31 -3.93 7.48
N ALA A 332 6.19 -5.23 7.65
CA ALA A 332 4.94 -5.93 7.81
C ALA A 332 4.38 -5.83 9.23
N VAL A 333 3.04 -5.72 9.36
CA VAL A 333 2.34 -5.85 10.64
C VAL A 333 2.62 -7.22 11.27
N CYS A 334 2.65 -8.27 10.45
CA CYS A 334 2.97 -9.63 10.89
C CYS A 334 4.46 -9.90 11.10
N GLY A 335 5.34 -8.93 10.79
CA GLY A 335 6.78 -9.16 10.76
C GLY A 335 7.17 -10.27 9.78
N ALA A 336 8.04 -11.19 10.20
CA ALA A 336 8.36 -12.39 9.44
C ALA A 336 7.26 -13.46 9.64
N TRP A 337 6.05 -13.19 9.10
CA TRP A 337 4.87 -14.09 9.09
C TRP A 337 4.49 -14.62 10.49
N TRP A 338 4.43 -13.73 11.48
CA TRP A 338 4.08 -14.07 12.87
C TRP A 338 5.03 -15.08 13.53
N SER A 339 6.25 -15.27 12.99
CA SER A 339 7.27 -16.16 13.58
C SER A 339 8.01 -15.53 14.76
N GLY A 340 7.90 -14.20 14.91
CA GLY A 340 8.60 -13.46 15.94
C GLY A 340 8.22 -11.97 15.94
N PRO A 341 8.96 -11.14 16.69
CA PRO A 341 8.63 -9.73 16.88
C PRO A 341 9.24 -8.80 15.82
N ILE A 342 9.80 -9.35 14.75
CA ILE A 342 10.53 -8.60 13.71
C ILE A 342 10.23 -9.11 12.30
N CYS A 343 10.43 -8.25 11.32
CA CYS A 343 10.54 -8.53 9.91
C CYS A 343 11.86 -9.26 9.58
N VAL A 344 12.01 -9.75 8.35
CA VAL A 344 13.19 -10.49 7.91
C VAL A 344 14.48 -9.65 7.89
N ASP A 345 14.38 -8.34 7.82
CA ASP A 345 15.47 -7.36 7.89
C ASP A 345 15.79 -6.86 9.31
N GLY A 346 15.10 -7.40 10.33
CA GLY A 346 15.25 -6.99 11.73
C GLY A 346 14.38 -5.81 12.15
N THR A 347 13.66 -5.16 11.24
CA THR A 347 12.65 -4.15 11.59
C THR A 347 11.59 -4.75 12.49
N PRO A 348 11.16 -4.09 13.59
CA PRO A 348 10.07 -4.60 14.41
C PRO A 348 8.77 -4.77 13.62
N ASN A 349 7.89 -5.69 14.06
CA ASN A 349 6.50 -5.70 13.60
C ASN A 349 5.90 -4.31 13.77
N GLY A 350 5.24 -3.79 12.73
CA GLY A 350 4.79 -2.41 12.80
C GLY A 350 4.05 -1.94 11.53
N TYR A 351 3.94 -0.63 11.42
CA TYR A 351 3.18 0.04 10.37
C TYR A 351 3.67 1.45 10.11
N GLY A 352 3.34 1.99 8.94
CA GLY A 352 3.64 3.38 8.59
C GLY A 352 2.61 4.35 9.18
N VAL A 353 3.08 5.48 9.70
CA VAL A 353 2.23 6.61 10.09
C VAL A 353 2.66 7.82 9.29
N TYR A 354 1.73 8.41 8.55
CA TYR A 354 1.97 9.55 7.67
C TYR A 354 1.10 10.72 8.10
N GLN A 355 1.66 11.91 8.09
CA GLN A 355 0.97 13.15 8.41
C GLN A 355 1.10 14.14 7.27
N VAL A 356 -0.03 14.66 6.80
CA VAL A 356 -0.14 15.61 5.72
C VAL A 356 -0.47 17.00 6.27
N ASN A 357 0.18 18.02 5.74
CA ASN A 357 -0.13 19.42 6.00
C ASN A 357 -0.02 20.22 4.69
N GLY A 358 -1.17 20.47 4.05
CA GLY A 358 -1.23 20.98 2.68
C GLY A 358 -0.68 19.97 1.69
N SER A 359 0.41 20.32 1.01
CA SER A 359 1.13 19.44 0.08
C SER A 359 2.32 18.70 0.70
N ASP A 360 2.65 18.99 1.97
CA ASP A 360 3.79 18.43 2.65
C ASP A 360 3.43 17.13 3.36
N LEU A 361 4.33 16.14 3.27
CA LEU A 361 4.20 14.82 3.89
C LEU A 361 5.35 14.57 4.84
N SER A 362 5.04 14.18 6.06
CA SER A 362 5.98 13.62 7.01
C SER A 362 5.54 12.23 7.47
N TRP A 363 6.48 11.40 7.89
CA TRP A 363 6.18 10.01 8.26
C TRP A 363 7.17 9.46 9.29
N TYR A 364 6.73 8.41 9.96
CA TYR A 364 7.57 7.56 10.79
C TYR A 364 7.06 6.11 10.76
N TYR A 365 7.93 5.18 11.04
CA TYR A 365 7.55 3.79 11.27
C TYR A 365 7.19 3.59 12.73
N LYS A 366 6.02 3.03 13.00
CA LYS A 366 5.53 2.73 14.34
C LYS A 366 5.70 1.25 14.65
N SER A 367 6.64 0.93 15.51
CA SER A 367 6.82 -0.43 16.05
C SER A 367 5.67 -0.78 17.00
N VAL A 368 4.98 -1.92 16.79
CA VAL A 368 3.89 -2.39 17.64
C VAL A 368 4.38 -2.55 19.09
N GLY A 369 3.63 -2.00 20.05
CA GLY A 369 3.92 -2.05 21.47
C GLY A 369 5.11 -1.18 21.93
N LYS A 370 5.63 -0.29 21.07
CA LYS A 370 6.73 0.62 21.39
C LYS A 370 6.32 2.08 21.22
N ASP A 371 7.02 2.98 21.90
CA ASP A 371 6.89 4.41 21.64
C ASP A 371 7.37 4.78 20.23
N LYS A 372 6.83 5.87 19.65
CA LYS A 372 7.23 6.36 18.32
C LYS A 372 8.70 6.73 18.21
N SER A 373 9.40 6.96 19.33
CA SER A 373 10.84 7.22 19.36
C SER A 373 11.69 5.98 19.13
N HIS A 374 11.09 4.76 19.15
CA HIS A 374 11.81 3.52 18.86
C HIS A 374 12.06 3.37 17.37
N GLN A 375 13.12 4.03 16.86
CA GLN A 375 13.44 4.08 15.43
C GLN A 375 14.72 3.31 15.05
N PHE A 376 15.44 2.76 16.04
CA PHE A 376 16.62 1.94 15.77
C PHE A 376 16.83 0.92 16.89
N ARG A 377 17.70 -0.07 16.64
CA ARG A 377 18.19 -1.04 17.63
C ARG A 377 19.70 -1.05 17.63
N PHE A 378 20.28 -0.95 18.81
CA PHE A 378 21.71 -1.04 19.04
C PHE A 378 22.14 -2.48 19.33
N TYR A 379 23.32 -2.84 18.86
CA TYR A 379 24.01 -4.10 19.15
C TYR A 379 25.43 -3.82 19.60
N GLU A 380 25.79 -4.41 20.73
CA GLU A 380 27.14 -4.32 21.29
C GLU A 380 28.20 -4.99 20.39
N ARG A 381 29.46 -4.66 20.63
CA ARG A 381 30.62 -5.31 20.01
C ARG A 381 30.55 -6.82 20.24
N GLY A 382 30.85 -7.60 19.21
CA GLY A 382 30.84 -9.08 19.25
C GLY A 382 29.49 -9.72 18.93
N ILE A 383 28.42 -8.94 18.81
CA ILE A 383 27.10 -9.50 18.51
C ILE A 383 26.91 -9.76 17.01
N HIS A 384 27.45 -8.91 16.13
CA HIS A 384 27.34 -9.11 14.69
C HIS A 384 28.40 -10.12 14.21
N PRO A 385 28.00 -11.27 13.60
CA PRO A 385 28.93 -12.34 13.28
C PRO A 385 30.01 -11.97 12.25
N GLU A 386 29.66 -11.13 11.26
CA GLU A 386 30.59 -10.69 10.21
C GLU A 386 31.44 -9.49 10.64
N PHE A 387 31.02 -8.74 11.65
CA PHE A 387 31.69 -7.53 12.14
C PHE A 387 31.91 -7.58 13.67
N PRO A 388 32.68 -8.59 14.17
CA PRO A 388 32.79 -8.83 15.61
C PRO A 388 33.51 -7.72 16.39
N ASN A 389 34.26 -6.84 15.72
CA ASN A 389 34.98 -5.74 16.36
C ASN A 389 34.18 -4.43 16.41
N SER A 390 33.00 -4.40 15.77
CA SER A 390 32.17 -3.20 15.67
C SER A 390 30.93 -3.33 16.57
N CYS A 391 30.47 -2.21 17.09
CA CYS A 391 29.07 -2.03 17.45
C CYS A 391 28.25 -1.83 16.19
N SER A 392 26.96 -2.19 16.20
CA SER A 392 26.10 -1.98 15.06
C SER A 392 24.73 -1.44 15.43
N LEU A 393 24.10 -0.77 14.46
CA LEU A 393 22.75 -0.24 14.56
C LEU A 393 21.94 -0.77 13.38
N ASN A 394 20.71 -1.16 13.65
CA ASN A 394 19.69 -1.31 12.62
C ASN A 394 18.77 -0.10 12.74
N ILE A 395 18.76 0.76 11.73
CA ILE A 395 17.97 2.00 11.71
C ILE A 395 16.90 1.84 10.62
N TRP A 396 15.76 1.29 11.02
CA TRP A 396 14.65 1.08 10.08
C TRP A 396 14.04 2.40 9.63
N ASN A 397 13.42 2.42 8.48
CA ASN A 397 12.87 3.62 7.84
C ASN A 397 13.90 4.72 7.48
N TRP A 398 15.20 4.33 7.41
CA TRP A 398 16.29 5.22 7.06
C TRP A 398 16.23 5.64 5.59
N ASP A 399 16.46 6.92 5.33
CA ASP A 399 16.73 7.45 4.01
C ASP A 399 18.04 8.30 4.01
N SER A 400 18.50 8.74 2.83
CA SER A 400 19.78 9.43 2.66
C SER A 400 19.86 10.80 3.33
N LYS A 401 18.74 11.34 3.84
CA LYS A 401 18.69 12.62 4.57
C LYS A 401 18.84 12.45 6.08
N TRP A 402 18.78 11.22 6.58
CA TRP A 402 19.00 10.94 7.99
C TRP A 402 20.47 11.11 8.35
N SER A 403 20.76 11.52 9.58
CA SER A 403 22.10 11.59 10.13
C SER A 403 22.26 10.69 11.34
N VAL A 404 23.46 10.08 11.43
CA VAL A 404 23.82 9.18 12.53
C VAL A 404 25.14 9.66 13.13
N CYS A 405 25.17 9.91 14.42
CA CYS A 405 26.40 10.16 15.16
C CYS A 405 26.38 9.44 16.51
N TRP A 406 27.53 9.32 17.12
CA TRP A 406 27.67 8.70 18.43
C TRP A 406 28.69 9.46 19.28
N TYR A 407 28.61 9.27 20.58
CA TYR A 407 29.51 9.90 21.56
C TYR A 407 30.16 8.79 22.37
N GLU A 408 31.46 8.95 22.61
CA GLU A 408 32.24 8.12 23.49
C GLU A 408 32.72 8.99 24.68
N ASN A 409 32.26 8.66 25.89
CA ASN A 409 32.56 9.46 27.10
C ASN A 409 32.22 10.94 26.95
N GLY A 410 31.14 11.27 26.22
CA GLY A 410 30.69 12.64 25.97
C GLY A 410 31.39 13.32 24.78
N GLU A 411 32.42 12.73 24.19
CA GLU A 411 33.08 13.25 23.00
C GLU A 411 32.39 12.77 21.74
N ARG A 412 31.98 13.71 20.86
CA ARG A 412 31.31 13.39 19.60
C ARG A 412 32.23 12.70 18.63
N LYS A 413 31.75 11.58 18.08
CA LYS A 413 32.38 10.80 17.01
C LYS A 413 31.42 10.78 15.80
N SER A 414 31.93 11.03 14.60
CA SER A 414 31.10 11.11 13.38
C SER A 414 31.33 9.95 12.43
N HIS A 415 32.32 9.11 12.68
CA HIS A 415 32.63 7.99 11.78
C HIS A 415 31.69 6.83 12.03
N VAL A 416 30.69 6.70 11.17
CA VAL A 416 29.72 5.60 11.12
C VAL A 416 29.68 5.09 9.69
N ARG A 417 29.83 3.79 9.51
CA ARG A 417 29.84 3.14 8.19
C ARG A 417 28.52 2.42 7.96
N ARG A 418 27.78 2.77 6.91
CA ARG A 418 26.61 2.03 6.45
C ARG A 418 27.08 0.86 5.58
N VAL A 419 26.54 -0.35 5.83
CA VAL A 419 26.91 -1.59 5.12
C VAL A 419 25.67 -2.42 4.87
N ASN A 420 25.55 -2.98 3.68
CA ASN A 420 24.53 -3.98 3.40
C ASN A 420 24.88 -5.27 4.17
N ALA A 421 24.07 -5.58 5.17
CA ALA A 421 24.32 -6.71 6.06
C ALA A 421 22.97 -7.26 6.60
N THR A 422 23.00 -8.45 7.17
CA THR A 422 21.84 -9.00 7.88
C THR A 422 21.77 -8.46 9.30
N ASP A 423 20.57 -8.31 9.81
CA ASP A 423 20.36 -7.92 11.22
C ASP A 423 20.73 -9.08 12.17
N PRO A 424 21.50 -8.83 13.25
CA PRO A 424 21.91 -9.88 14.18
C PRO A 424 20.75 -10.63 14.85
N LEU A 425 19.65 -9.92 15.21
CA LEU A 425 18.48 -10.57 15.80
C LEU A 425 17.74 -11.41 14.77
N SER A 426 17.61 -10.92 13.52
CA SER A 426 17.02 -11.71 12.45
C SER A 426 17.84 -12.98 12.16
N THR A 427 19.16 -12.86 12.09
CA THR A 427 20.06 -14.01 11.95
C THR A 427 19.90 -14.99 13.10
N LYS A 428 19.85 -14.51 14.35
CA LYS A 428 19.68 -15.35 15.54
C LYS A 428 18.35 -16.09 15.54
N LEU A 429 17.26 -15.44 15.13
CA LEU A 429 15.91 -16.02 15.14
C LEU A 429 15.69 -16.99 13.99
N HIS A 430 16.17 -16.66 12.79
CA HIS A 430 15.81 -17.39 11.56
C HIS A 430 16.93 -18.28 11.00
N MET A 431 18.18 -18.16 11.51
CA MET A 431 19.30 -19.03 11.14
C MET A 431 20.04 -19.60 12.37
N GLY A 432 19.56 -19.31 13.58
CA GLY A 432 20.17 -19.82 14.82
C GLY A 432 19.91 -21.30 15.05
N ASN A 433 20.49 -21.83 16.14
CA ASN A 433 20.37 -23.25 16.51
C ASN A 433 18.93 -23.68 16.87
N LYS A 434 18.06 -22.73 17.16
CA LYS A 434 16.63 -22.96 17.46
C LYS A 434 15.81 -22.04 16.58
N LEU A 435 15.24 -22.62 15.52
CA LEU A 435 14.32 -21.93 14.62
C LEU A 435 12.96 -21.72 15.29
N PRO A 436 12.17 -20.72 14.83
CA PRO A 436 10.79 -20.54 15.26
C PRO A 436 9.95 -21.79 14.99
N GLU A 437 9.04 -22.13 15.89
CA GLU A 437 8.10 -23.24 15.68
C GLU A 437 7.15 -22.95 14.51
N ARG A 438 6.85 -21.66 14.31
CA ARG A 438 6.04 -21.15 13.18
C ARG A 438 6.96 -20.62 12.11
N ARG A 439 6.67 -20.93 10.84
CA ARG A 439 7.42 -20.41 9.69
C ARG A 439 8.95 -20.66 9.78
N PRO A 440 9.41 -21.87 10.09
CA PRO A 440 10.84 -22.16 10.22
C PRO A 440 11.62 -21.97 8.90
N TRP A 441 10.91 -21.74 7.80
CA TRP A 441 11.46 -21.42 6.48
C TRP A 441 11.77 -19.93 6.29
N ALA A 442 11.34 -19.04 7.21
CA ALA A 442 11.70 -17.63 7.13
C ALA A 442 13.23 -17.48 7.28
N GLU A 443 13.81 -16.65 6.41
CA GLU A 443 15.24 -16.41 6.37
C GLU A 443 15.55 -14.94 6.58
N PRO A 444 16.68 -14.58 7.20
CA PRO A 444 17.11 -13.18 7.32
C PRO A 444 17.36 -12.57 5.95
N ALA A 445 16.91 -11.34 5.77
CA ALA A 445 17.22 -10.56 4.58
C ALA A 445 18.40 -9.61 4.82
N VAL A 446 19.24 -9.46 3.80
CA VAL A 446 20.20 -8.37 3.75
C VAL A 446 19.46 -7.06 3.61
N THR A 447 19.84 -6.08 4.42
CA THR A 447 19.30 -4.73 4.38
C THR A 447 20.37 -3.67 4.24
N ASP A 448 20.01 -2.50 3.74
CA ASP A 448 20.93 -1.37 3.54
C ASP A 448 20.91 -0.35 4.68
N HIS A 449 20.15 -0.63 5.72
CA HIS A 449 20.02 0.26 6.90
C HIS A 449 20.76 -0.26 8.15
N MET A 450 21.82 -1.09 7.95
CA MET A 450 22.76 -1.45 8.99
C MET A 450 23.95 -0.48 9.05
N PHE A 451 24.26 0.00 10.24
CA PHE A 451 25.34 0.96 10.50
C PHE A 451 26.34 0.39 11.52
N PHE A 452 27.62 0.69 11.32
CA PHE A 452 28.73 0.11 12.11
C PHE A 452 29.69 1.21 12.54
N PHE A 453 30.16 1.10 13.80
CA PHE A 453 31.20 1.97 14.35
C PHE A 453 32.05 1.21 15.38
N GLU A 454 33.25 1.70 15.66
CA GLU A 454 34.23 1.04 16.51
C GLU A 454 34.62 1.95 17.67
N PRO A 455 34.00 1.80 18.87
CA PRO A 455 34.41 2.54 20.03
C PRO A 455 35.76 2.04 20.55
N SER A 456 36.59 2.95 21.10
CA SER A 456 37.87 2.61 21.73
C SER A 456 37.66 1.96 23.11
N ASP A 457 36.64 2.41 23.85
CA ASP A 457 36.18 1.84 25.10
C ASP A 457 34.65 1.77 25.10
N VAL A 458 34.09 0.69 25.67
CA VAL A 458 32.65 0.43 25.66
C VAL A 458 31.93 1.10 26.85
N SER A 459 32.63 1.88 27.66
CA SER A 459 32.14 2.31 28.96
C SER A 459 30.97 3.31 28.94
N ASN A 460 30.87 4.23 27.98
CA ASN A 460 29.74 5.16 27.84
C ASN A 460 29.55 5.57 26.38
N ILE A 461 28.61 4.91 25.72
CA ILE A 461 28.25 5.22 24.33
C ILE A 461 26.88 5.88 24.33
N THR A 462 26.75 7.05 23.72
CA THR A 462 25.47 7.66 23.39
C THR A 462 25.34 7.69 21.87
N ILE A 463 24.21 7.18 21.37
CA ILE A 463 23.88 7.15 19.94
C ILE A 463 22.82 8.22 19.69
N GLU A 464 22.99 8.97 18.62
CA GLU A 464 22.06 10.02 18.19
C GLU A 464 21.73 9.80 16.70
N VAL A 465 20.45 9.57 16.42
CA VAL A 465 19.92 9.38 15.07
C VAL A 465 18.90 10.48 14.81
N THR A 466 19.08 11.25 13.74
CA THR A 466 18.14 12.33 13.37
C THR A 466 17.52 12.02 12.02
N ASP A 467 16.19 12.03 11.96
CA ASP A 467 15.43 11.75 10.75
C ASP A 467 15.38 12.93 9.77
N SER A 468 14.77 12.73 8.60
CA SER A 468 14.61 13.74 7.55
C SER A 468 13.76 14.95 7.96
N PHE A 469 13.04 14.85 9.09
CA PHE A 469 12.14 15.88 9.62
C PHE A 469 12.74 16.63 10.81
N GLY A 470 13.99 16.27 11.23
CA GLY A 470 14.69 16.88 12.36
C GLY A 470 14.34 16.29 13.72
N ASN A 471 13.60 15.17 13.78
CA ASN A 471 13.39 14.45 15.04
C ASN A 471 14.64 13.68 15.39
N THR A 472 15.12 13.83 16.62
CA THR A 472 16.32 13.18 17.13
C THR A 472 15.96 12.08 18.13
N PHE A 473 16.48 10.89 17.89
CA PHE A 473 16.31 9.69 18.72
C PHE A 473 17.65 9.40 19.40
N VAL A 474 17.63 9.24 20.72
CA VAL A 474 18.86 9.10 21.52
C VAL A 474 18.78 7.85 22.37
N GLU A 475 19.83 7.05 22.35
CA GLU A 475 20.01 5.91 23.25
C GLU A 475 21.39 5.98 23.91
N THR A 476 21.43 5.83 25.23
CA THR A 476 22.68 5.78 26.01
C THR A 476 22.89 4.36 26.53
N VAL A 477 24.00 3.78 26.15
CA VAL A 477 24.42 2.44 26.56
C VAL A 477 25.54 2.60 27.59
N SER A 478 25.27 2.12 28.81
CA SER A 478 26.28 1.98 29.82
C SER A 478 26.73 0.51 29.86
N PRO A 479 28.01 0.21 30.02
CA PRO A 479 28.45 -1.18 30.15
C PRO A 479 27.72 -1.82 31.32
N ASN A 480 27.25 -3.04 31.14
CA ASN A 480 26.72 -3.84 32.23
C ASN A 480 27.79 -3.91 33.34
N LYS A 481 27.43 -3.45 34.54
CA LYS A 481 28.21 -3.63 35.76
C LYS A 481 28.32 -5.10 36.15
#